data_901708e9e9c39218e54f7e358ca56e16
#
_entry.id   901708e9e9c39218e54f7e358ca56e16
#
_cell.length_a   1.000
_cell.length_b   1.000
_cell.length_c   1.000
_cell.angle_alpha   90.00
_cell.angle_beta   90.00
_cell.angle_gamma   90.00
#
_symmetry.space_group_name_H-M   'P 1'
#
loop_
_entity.id
_entity.type
_entity.pdbx_description
1 polymer ?
#
loop_
_entity_poly.entity_id
_entity_poly.type
_entity_poly.pdbx_seq_one_letter_code
_entity_poly.pdbx_strand_id
1 'polypeptide(L)'
;TVFRDAEFSADMNSRGVKRVEDVMFLRTHQFAEDAGPMAHPVRPDAFVDISNFYTLTVYEKGAEVVRMLHTLLGAEAFFAGTKLYFERFDGQAVTCDDFVDSLSEASGRDLEQFRRWYEQPGTPEVQFEGRYDAAFQRYHLTLRQHNPRLQEGAQEAPLVIPVATGLVVDAQPIDLGEGTTRVLELTEPEQTFIFEDIPAEPVPSLLRGFSAPIRITTEQSDADLRMLMGCDDDAFVAWDAAQHLLARSMESLGTMPSETHEEINLELAQACERVLTGAMDPAMKALTVTLPSEEYLADRAAQKGLVDVAVNHARRQKMKALLGSRLVDHWQQVSSQYRLQGAYRASAGDIGVRALQHVAQDFLLAAGEGDLAAIRALHEQADNLTDRLATLRWLVQYETPVAREQVLAAFYERWQHEALVVNQWFTIQATRPAEDCVESVRLLMEHDAFDWRNPNKLRALVSAFAGANPIAFHRADGAGYRLLGDVILKIQASNPQIAARMLAPLTRWRRYAAGQDLMRAVLEEIAAIDPLPKDIFEVVSRSLSDAP
;
A
#
# COMPACT_ATOMS: atom_id res chain seq x y z
N THR A 1 1.93 20.21 -2.37
CA THR A 1 3.30 19.83 -1.94
C THR A 1 3.57 18.36 -2.19
N VAL A 2 2.74 17.41 -1.68
CA VAL A 2 2.95 15.95 -1.84
C VAL A 2 3.00 15.53 -3.31
N PHE A 3 2.09 16.01 -4.17
CA PHE A 3 2.15 15.75 -5.62
C PHE A 3 3.51 16.15 -6.23
N ARG A 4 4.04 17.35 -5.89
CA ARG A 4 5.35 17.80 -6.39
C ARG A 4 6.50 16.96 -5.86
N ASP A 5 6.44 16.55 -4.60
CA ASP A 5 7.44 15.66 -3.99
C ASP A 5 7.46 14.29 -4.69
N ALA A 6 6.27 13.71 -4.94
CA ALA A 6 6.13 12.45 -5.66
C ALA A 6 6.68 12.54 -7.10
N GLU A 7 6.36 13.59 -7.86
CA GLU A 7 6.87 13.79 -9.21
C GLU A 7 8.39 14.00 -9.23
N PHE A 8 8.92 14.81 -8.31
CA PHE A 8 10.37 15.00 -8.19
C PHE A 8 11.10 13.68 -7.87
N SER A 9 10.57 12.91 -6.93
CA SER A 9 11.14 11.60 -6.58
C SER A 9 11.09 10.62 -7.76
N ALA A 10 10.00 10.65 -8.53
CA ALA A 10 9.85 9.84 -9.75
C ALA A 10 10.87 10.23 -10.83
N ASP A 11 11.13 11.52 -11.03
CA ASP A 11 12.10 12.02 -11.99
C ASP A 11 13.54 11.72 -11.58
N MET A 12 13.83 11.74 -10.28
CA MET A 12 15.16 11.45 -9.75
C MET A 12 15.50 9.96 -9.71
N ASN A 13 14.51 9.06 -9.72
CA ASN A 13 14.69 7.62 -9.55
C ASN A 13 13.93 6.83 -10.64
N SER A 14 13.03 5.93 -10.25
CA SER A 14 12.17 5.17 -11.15
C SER A 14 10.71 5.60 -10.97
N ARG A 15 10.12 6.13 -12.03
CA ARG A 15 8.72 6.58 -12.04
C ARG A 15 7.75 5.46 -11.72
N GLY A 16 7.95 4.27 -12.29
CA GLY A 16 7.11 3.09 -12.03
C GLY A 16 7.20 2.65 -10.57
N VAL A 17 8.41 2.54 -10.02
CA VAL A 17 8.64 2.15 -8.62
C VAL A 17 7.98 3.16 -7.67
N LYS A 18 8.26 4.47 -7.87
CA LYS A 18 7.68 5.52 -7.01
C LYS A 18 6.16 5.48 -7.05
N ARG A 19 5.58 5.28 -8.26
CA ARG A 19 4.11 5.20 -8.40
C ARG A 19 3.53 4.02 -7.65
N VAL A 20 4.14 2.85 -7.76
CA VAL A 20 3.73 1.65 -7.02
C VAL A 20 3.83 1.87 -5.51
N GLU A 21 4.92 2.45 -5.01
CA GLU A 21 5.10 2.74 -3.58
C GLU A 21 4.02 3.70 -3.04
N ASP A 22 3.73 4.79 -3.77
CA ASP A 22 2.68 5.75 -3.41
C ASP A 22 1.30 5.07 -3.36
N VAL A 23 0.98 4.23 -4.35
CA VAL A 23 -0.30 3.52 -4.41
C VAL A 23 -0.40 2.46 -3.32
N MET A 24 0.67 1.73 -3.03
CA MET A 24 0.69 0.80 -1.89
C MET A 24 0.37 1.53 -0.59
N PHE A 25 1.02 2.67 -0.33
CA PHE A 25 0.77 3.47 0.85
C PHE A 25 -0.67 4.00 0.90
N LEU A 26 -1.16 4.55 -0.21
CA LEU A 26 -2.53 5.05 -0.32
C LEU A 26 -3.57 3.95 -0.03
N ARG A 27 -3.44 2.78 -0.69
CA ARG A 27 -4.38 1.67 -0.56
C ARG A 27 -4.38 1.05 0.84
N THR A 28 -3.21 0.92 1.47
CA THR A 28 -3.11 0.27 2.79
C THR A 28 -3.49 1.19 3.95
N HIS A 29 -3.26 2.49 3.83
CA HIS A 29 -3.45 3.43 4.92
C HIS A 29 -4.61 4.40 4.68
N GLN A 30 -4.63 5.11 3.54
CA GLN A 30 -5.64 6.13 3.28
C GLN A 30 -7.00 5.52 2.95
N PHE A 31 -7.07 4.46 2.12
CA PHE A 31 -8.33 3.77 1.86
C PHE A 31 -8.93 3.15 3.13
N ALA A 32 -8.09 2.72 4.06
CA ALA A 32 -8.51 2.24 5.36
C ALA A 32 -9.02 3.38 6.27
N GLU A 33 -8.49 4.61 6.12
CA GLU A 33 -9.02 5.81 6.79
C GLU A 33 -10.38 6.18 6.20
N ASP A 34 -10.53 6.20 4.87
CA ASP A 34 -11.80 6.45 4.17
C ASP A 34 -12.90 5.43 4.51
N ALA A 35 -12.54 4.19 4.79
CA ALA A 35 -13.47 3.13 5.20
C ALA A 35 -13.76 3.15 6.71
N GLY A 36 -13.00 3.90 7.50
CA GLY A 36 -13.06 3.92 8.96
C GLY A 36 -14.02 4.96 9.55
N PRO A 37 -14.13 5.01 10.88
CA PRO A 37 -15.01 5.95 11.59
C PRO A 37 -14.54 7.41 11.49
N MET A 38 -13.28 7.62 11.06
CA MET A 38 -12.70 8.95 10.88
C MET A 38 -12.79 9.46 9.44
N ALA A 39 -13.53 8.78 8.56
CA ALA A 39 -13.69 9.20 7.17
C ALA A 39 -14.25 10.63 7.05
N HIS A 40 -13.64 11.41 6.19
CA HIS A 40 -13.99 12.81 5.93
C HIS A 40 -13.58 13.21 4.49
N PRO A 41 -14.15 14.29 3.92
CA PRO A 41 -13.73 14.78 2.61
C PRO A 41 -12.27 15.31 2.63
N VAL A 42 -11.69 15.49 1.44
CA VAL A 42 -10.34 16.09 1.28
C VAL A 42 -10.29 17.51 1.87
N ARG A 43 -11.41 18.24 1.79
CA ARG A 43 -11.61 19.55 2.43
C ARG A 43 -12.69 19.40 3.51
N PRO A 44 -12.37 18.99 4.75
CA PRO A 44 -13.35 18.85 5.80
C PRO A 44 -13.83 20.23 6.30
N ASP A 45 -15.11 20.32 6.63
CA ASP A 45 -15.75 21.55 7.12
C ASP A 45 -15.67 21.70 8.64
N ALA A 46 -15.37 20.60 9.37
CA ALA A 46 -15.36 20.57 10.83
C ALA A 46 -14.32 19.60 11.39
N PHE A 47 -13.81 19.91 12.55
CA PHE A 47 -12.94 19.06 13.37
C PHE A 47 -13.17 19.37 14.86
N VAL A 48 -12.86 18.43 15.73
CA VAL A 48 -12.88 18.65 17.20
C VAL A 48 -11.53 19.21 17.66
N ASP A 49 -10.44 18.64 17.15
CA ASP A 49 -9.09 19.14 17.40
C ASP A 49 -8.33 19.35 16.09
N ILE A 50 -7.69 20.50 15.92
CA ILE A 50 -6.95 20.87 14.71
C ILE A 50 -5.81 19.88 14.40
N SER A 51 -5.25 19.21 15.39
CA SER A 51 -4.19 18.22 15.19
C SER A 51 -4.67 17.02 14.38
N ASN A 52 -5.96 16.68 14.47
CA ASN A 52 -6.60 15.60 13.74
C ASN A 52 -6.98 15.99 12.29
N PHE A 53 -6.80 17.25 11.91
CA PHE A 53 -7.02 17.71 10.54
C PHE A 53 -5.92 17.25 9.57
N TYR A 54 -4.72 16.96 10.07
CA TYR A 54 -3.55 16.56 9.26
C TYR A 54 -3.57 15.05 8.98
N THR A 55 -4.54 14.61 8.20
CA THR A 55 -4.84 13.21 7.89
C THR A 55 -4.22 12.76 6.57
N LEU A 56 -4.21 11.45 6.33
CA LEU A 56 -3.80 10.90 5.03
C LEU A 56 -4.77 11.30 3.91
N THR A 57 -6.05 11.47 4.21
CA THR A 57 -7.04 11.97 3.25
C THR A 57 -6.69 13.38 2.78
N VAL A 58 -6.34 14.30 3.67
CA VAL A 58 -5.96 15.67 3.28
C VAL A 58 -4.66 15.69 2.48
N TYR A 59 -3.65 14.90 2.87
CA TYR A 59 -2.33 14.93 2.26
C TYR A 59 -2.22 14.01 1.04
N GLU A 60 -2.47 12.72 1.20
CA GLU A 60 -2.19 11.72 0.17
C GLU A 60 -3.31 11.67 -0.87
N LYS A 61 -4.58 11.56 -0.44
CA LYS A 61 -5.70 11.65 -1.39
C LYS A 61 -5.79 13.03 -2.01
N GLY A 62 -5.50 14.11 -1.26
CA GLY A 62 -5.40 15.46 -1.81
C GLY A 62 -4.33 15.58 -2.90
N ALA A 63 -3.18 14.90 -2.77
CA ALA A 63 -2.18 14.83 -3.83
C ALA A 63 -2.68 14.08 -5.07
N GLU A 64 -3.46 13.00 -4.88
CA GLU A 64 -4.08 12.28 -5.99
C GLU A 64 -5.15 13.11 -6.70
N VAL A 65 -5.91 13.95 -5.97
CA VAL A 65 -6.84 14.92 -6.58
C VAL A 65 -6.09 15.91 -7.47
N VAL A 66 -4.93 16.40 -7.03
CA VAL A 66 -4.07 17.25 -7.87
C VAL A 66 -3.51 16.48 -9.07
N ARG A 67 -3.14 15.22 -8.90
CA ARG A 67 -2.67 14.34 -9.99
C ARG A 67 -3.76 14.12 -11.04
N MET A 68 -5.01 13.92 -10.63
CA MET A 68 -6.13 13.83 -11.58
C MET A 68 -6.29 15.08 -12.42
N LEU A 69 -6.14 16.27 -11.83
CA LEU A 69 -6.16 17.53 -12.60
C LEU A 69 -5.02 17.57 -13.62
N HIS A 70 -3.82 17.14 -13.24
CA HIS A 70 -2.70 17.00 -14.18
C HIS A 70 -3.01 16.04 -15.33
N THR A 71 -3.64 14.90 -15.03
CA THR A 71 -4.03 13.88 -16.03
C THR A 71 -5.11 14.41 -16.98
N LEU A 72 -6.14 15.10 -16.45
CA LEU A 72 -7.26 15.62 -17.22
C LEU A 72 -6.88 16.80 -18.13
N LEU A 73 -5.99 17.66 -17.66
CA LEU A 73 -5.61 18.90 -18.37
C LEU A 73 -4.41 18.70 -19.29
N GLY A 74 -3.62 17.67 -19.04
CA GLY A 74 -2.29 17.51 -19.62
C GLY A 74 -1.26 18.47 -18.99
N ALA A 75 0.02 18.17 -19.17
CA ALA A 75 1.11 18.87 -18.49
C ALA A 75 1.15 20.37 -18.81
N GLU A 76 0.98 20.74 -20.08
CA GLU A 76 1.08 22.13 -20.53
C GLU A 76 0.02 23.03 -19.85
N ALA A 77 -1.26 22.66 -19.95
CA ALA A 77 -2.36 23.43 -19.36
C ALA A 77 -2.31 23.42 -17.83
N PHE A 78 -1.94 22.28 -17.21
CA PHE A 78 -1.77 22.19 -15.76
C PHE A 78 -0.68 23.13 -15.24
N PHE A 79 0.49 23.16 -15.89
CA PHE A 79 1.57 24.06 -15.47
C PHE A 79 1.26 25.54 -15.77
N ALA A 80 0.54 25.86 -16.86
CA ALA A 80 0.05 27.21 -17.12
C ALA A 80 -0.90 27.67 -16.01
N GLY A 81 -1.86 26.83 -15.59
CA GLY A 81 -2.77 27.12 -14.48
C GLY A 81 -2.07 27.26 -13.13
N THR A 82 -1.09 26.40 -12.86
CA THR A 82 -0.28 26.50 -11.65
C THR A 82 0.53 27.80 -11.61
N LYS A 83 1.08 28.22 -12.75
CA LYS A 83 1.79 29.49 -12.87
C LYS A 83 0.84 30.65 -12.58
N LEU A 84 -0.34 30.69 -13.21
CA LEU A 84 -1.36 31.68 -12.99
C LEU A 84 -1.78 31.78 -11.52
N TYR A 85 -1.93 30.62 -10.84
CA TYR A 85 -2.23 30.56 -9.42
C TYR A 85 -1.16 31.26 -8.57
N PHE A 86 0.13 30.99 -8.81
CA PHE A 86 1.20 31.65 -8.08
C PHE A 86 1.32 33.14 -8.42
N GLU A 87 1.12 33.54 -9.67
CA GLU A 87 1.12 34.97 -10.09
C GLU A 87 0.03 35.78 -9.38
N ARG A 88 -1.13 35.17 -9.09
CA ARG A 88 -2.26 35.86 -8.45
C ARG A 88 -2.18 35.87 -6.93
N PHE A 89 -1.71 34.78 -6.36
CA PHE A 89 -1.96 34.49 -4.95
C PHE A 89 -0.68 34.29 -4.11
N ASP A 90 0.50 34.56 -4.66
CA ASP A 90 1.75 34.42 -3.89
C ASP A 90 1.72 35.29 -2.63
N GLY A 91 2.06 34.69 -1.48
CA GLY A 91 2.03 35.34 -0.16
C GLY A 91 0.64 35.59 0.42
N GLN A 92 -0.44 35.05 -0.19
CA GLN A 92 -1.81 35.20 0.31
C GLN A 92 -2.33 33.89 0.95
N ALA A 93 -3.37 34.04 1.78
CA ALA A 93 -4.17 32.91 2.27
C ALA A 93 -5.26 32.60 1.24
N VAL A 94 -5.24 31.39 0.69
CA VAL A 94 -6.08 30.97 -0.43
C VAL A 94 -6.88 29.73 -0.13
N THR A 95 -7.88 29.43 -0.96
CA THR A 95 -8.73 28.26 -0.89
C THR A 95 -8.39 27.23 -1.96
N CYS A 96 -8.95 26.01 -1.86
CA CYS A 96 -8.88 25.03 -2.94
C CYS A 96 -9.57 25.55 -4.22
N ASP A 97 -10.62 26.37 -4.07
CA ASP A 97 -11.36 26.93 -5.19
C ASP A 97 -10.48 27.89 -6.01
N ASP A 98 -9.68 28.77 -5.37
CA ASP A 98 -8.73 29.65 -6.05
C ASP A 98 -7.73 28.88 -6.92
N PHE A 99 -7.32 27.69 -6.46
CA PHE A 99 -6.44 26.80 -7.23
C PHE A 99 -7.16 26.20 -8.45
N VAL A 100 -8.36 25.65 -8.26
CA VAL A 100 -9.16 25.05 -9.33
C VAL A 100 -9.59 26.08 -10.35
N ASP A 101 -9.98 27.30 -9.92
CA ASP A 101 -10.34 28.42 -10.81
C ASP A 101 -9.17 28.82 -11.70
N SER A 102 -7.95 28.89 -11.15
CA SER A 102 -6.76 29.22 -11.92
C SER A 102 -6.45 28.16 -13.00
N LEU A 103 -6.66 26.87 -12.68
CA LEU A 103 -6.52 25.79 -13.65
C LEU A 103 -7.62 25.79 -14.70
N SER A 104 -8.88 26.06 -14.31
CA SER A 104 -10.03 26.18 -15.22
C SER A 104 -9.81 27.31 -16.22
N GLU A 105 -9.41 28.47 -15.74
CA GLU A 105 -9.16 29.64 -16.61
C GLU A 105 -8.02 29.40 -17.59
N ALA A 106 -6.88 28.88 -17.10
CA ALA A 106 -5.71 28.68 -17.96
C ALA A 106 -5.93 27.59 -19.01
N SER A 107 -6.72 26.57 -18.69
CA SER A 107 -7.02 25.44 -19.60
C SER A 107 -8.24 25.69 -20.49
N GLY A 108 -9.11 26.63 -20.13
CA GLY A 108 -10.41 26.83 -20.76
C GLY A 108 -11.42 25.72 -20.51
N ARG A 109 -11.14 24.80 -19.54
CA ARG A 109 -12.03 23.70 -19.18
C ARG A 109 -12.91 24.04 -18.00
N ASP A 110 -14.19 23.62 -18.06
CA ASP A 110 -15.08 23.63 -16.92
C ASP A 110 -14.67 22.51 -15.92
N LEU A 111 -14.30 22.91 -14.70
CA LEU A 111 -13.91 22.02 -13.61
C LEU A 111 -14.93 22.04 -12.45
N GLU A 112 -16.15 22.59 -12.66
CA GLU A 112 -17.16 22.70 -11.60
C GLU A 112 -17.53 21.33 -11.03
N GLN A 113 -17.81 20.33 -11.89
CA GLN A 113 -18.11 18.98 -11.43
C GLN A 113 -16.92 18.33 -10.71
N PHE A 114 -15.69 18.67 -11.08
CA PHE A 114 -14.48 18.11 -10.45
C PHE A 114 -14.34 18.52 -8.97
N ARG A 115 -14.90 19.68 -8.57
CA ARG A 115 -14.85 20.15 -7.17
C ARG A 115 -15.44 19.16 -6.17
N ARG A 116 -16.35 18.29 -6.60
CA ARG A 116 -16.93 17.21 -5.77
C ARG A 116 -15.89 16.31 -5.12
N TRP A 117 -14.69 16.19 -5.70
CA TRP A 117 -13.57 15.46 -5.08
C TRP A 117 -13.09 16.05 -3.76
N TYR A 118 -13.27 17.35 -3.56
CA TYR A 118 -12.94 18.03 -2.31
C TYR A 118 -14.03 17.88 -1.23
N GLU A 119 -15.25 17.52 -1.63
CA GLU A 119 -16.45 17.56 -0.79
C GLU A 119 -17.00 16.18 -0.42
N GLN A 120 -16.76 15.16 -1.24
CA GLN A 120 -17.25 13.82 -1.00
C GLN A 120 -16.22 12.97 -0.22
N PRO A 121 -16.61 12.41 0.96
CA PRO A 121 -15.78 11.47 1.69
C PRO A 121 -15.82 10.08 1.05
N GLY A 122 -14.88 9.20 1.43
CA GLY A 122 -14.86 7.80 1.02
C GLY A 122 -14.12 7.56 -0.29
N THR A 123 -13.84 6.30 -0.58
CA THR A 123 -13.14 5.86 -1.79
C THR A 123 -14.16 5.38 -2.81
N PRO A 124 -14.30 6.05 -3.97
CA PRO A 124 -15.22 5.63 -5.01
C PRO A 124 -14.85 4.26 -5.58
N GLU A 125 -15.87 3.50 -6.00
CA GLU A 125 -15.72 2.22 -6.68
C GLU A 125 -16.17 2.36 -8.14
N VAL A 126 -15.41 1.77 -9.05
CA VAL A 126 -15.77 1.69 -10.47
C VAL A 126 -15.83 0.23 -10.88
N GLN A 127 -16.99 -0.16 -11.39
CA GLN A 127 -17.20 -1.45 -12.06
C GLN A 127 -17.04 -1.26 -13.56
N PHE A 128 -16.50 -2.26 -14.25
CA PHE A 128 -16.41 -2.23 -15.70
C PHE A 128 -17.02 -3.48 -16.33
N GLU A 129 -17.57 -3.32 -17.53
CA GLU A 129 -18.07 -4.37 -18.37
C GLU A 129 -17.54 -4.17 -19.80
N GLY A 130 -16.87 -5.18 -20.33
CA GLY A 130 -16.31 -5.18 -21.68
C GLY A 130 -17.13 -6.03 -22.63
N ARG A 131 -17.41 -5.54 -23.86
CA ARG A 131 -18.06 -6.32 -24.91
C ARG A 131 -17.38 -6.08 -26.25
N TYR A 132 -16.85 -7.14 -26.83
CA TYR A 132 -16.24 -7.09 -28.17
C TYR A 132 -17.25 -7.45 -29.26
N ASP A 133 -17.33 -6.61 -30.29
CA ASP A 133 -18.12 -6.83 -31.49
C ASP A 133 -17.18 -7.17 -32.66
N ALA A 134 -17.02 -8.46 -32.92
CA ALA A 134 -16.11 -8.96 -33.96
C ALA A 134 -16.55 -8.57 -35.39
N ALA A 135 -17.86 -8.33 -35.62
CA ALA A 135 -18.36 -7.97 -36.94
C ALA A 135 -17.97 -6.53 -37.33
N PHE A 136 -17.87 -5.64 -36.34
CA PHE A 136 -17.51 -4.25 -36.55
C PHE A 136 -16.11 -3.91 -36.01
N GLN A 137 -15.38 -4.89 -35.49
CA GLN A 137 -14.07 -4.70 -34.83
C GLN A 137 -14.10 -3.59 -33.76
N ARG A 138 -15.14 -3.59 -32.92
CA ARG A 138 -15.37 -2.60 -31.88
C ARG A 138 -15.30 -3.22 -30.50
N TYR A 139 -14.67 -2.51 -29.59
CA TYR A 139 -14.74 -2.85 -28.18
C TYR A 139 -15.51 -1.78 -27.42
N HIS A 140 -16.58 -2.19 -26.73
CA HIS A 140 -17.41 -1.36 -25.88
C HIS A 140 -17.00 -1.57 -24.44
N LEU A 141 -16.55 -0.51 -23.78
CA LEU A 141 -16.17 -0.51 -22.37
C LEU A 141 -17.16 0.36 -21.60
N THR A 142 -18.01 -0.27 -20.80
CA THR A 142 -18.97 0.42 -19.93
C THR A 142 -18.38 0.52 -18.53
N LEU A 143 -18.34 1.72 -17.98
CA LEU A 143 -17.88 2.03 -16.63
C LEU A 143 -19.06 2.53 -15.80
N ARG A 144 -19.18 2.04 -14.54
CA ARG A 144 -20.19 2.45 -13.56
C ARG A 144 -19.49 2.89 -12.29
N GLN A 145 -19.76 4.11 -11.84
CA GLN A 145 -19.21 4.63 -10.58
C GLN A 145 -20.24 4.58 -9.45
N HIS A 146 -19.75 4.27 -8.26
CA HIS A 146 -20.51 4.28 -7.01
C HIS A 146 -19.60 4.73 -5.86
N ASN A 147 -20.15 5.49 -4.90
CA ASN A 147 -19.42 5.82 -3.68
C ASN A 147 -20.12 5.20 -2.47
N PRO A 148 -19.58 4.11 -1.91
CA PRO A 148 -20.24 3.35 -0.84
C PRO A 148 -20.38 4.11 0.49
N ARG A 149 -19.72 5.27 0.62
CA ARG A 149 -19.77 6.11 1.83
C ARG A 149 -20.91 7.12 1.80
N LEU A 150 -21.52 7.36 0.64
CA LEU A 150 -22.69 8.22 0.54
C LEU A 150 -23.93 7.44 1.04
N GLN A 151 -24.76 8.09 1.86
CA GLN A 151 -25.95 7.46 2.43
C GLN A 151 -26.94 7.01 1.34
N GLU A 152 -27.56 5.84 1.52
CA GLU A 152 -28.67 5.40 0.68
C GLU A 152 -29.76 6.48 0.62
N GLY A 153 -30.09 6.92 -0.60
CA GLY A 153 -31.09 7.98 -0.83
C GLY A 153 -30.54 9.40 -0.92
N ALA A 154 -29.25 9.64 -0.62
CA ALA A 154 -28.56 10.83 -1.11
C ALA A 154 -28.46 10.70 -2.64
N GLN A 155 -28.85 11.74 -3.39
CA GLN A 155 -28.67 11.75 -4.83
C GLN A 155 -27.15 11.70 -5.09
N GLU A 156 -26.65 10.52 -5.51
CA GLU A 156 -25.24 10.36 -5.84
C GLU A 156 -24.90 11.33 -6.97
N ALA A 157 -24.17 12.37 -6.63
CA ALA A 157 -23.64 13.29 -7.64
C ALA A 157 -22.35 12.66 -8.20
N PRO A 158 -22.32 12.25 -9.48
CA PRO A 158 -21.17 11.57 -10.07
C PRO A 158 -19.92 12.46 -10.03
N LEU A 159 -18.78 11.81 -9.81
CA LEU A 159 -17.46 12.44 -9.87
C LEU A 159 -16.97 12.50 -11.32
N VAL A 160 -16.01 13.38 -11.60
CA VAL A 160 -15.19 13.31 -12.81
C VAL A 160 -14.00 12.39 -12.51
N ILE A 161 -13.99 11.17 -13.07
CA ILE A 161 -12.95 10.20 -12.82
C ILE A 161 -12.14 9.98 -14.10
N PRO A 162 -10.86 10.37 -14.17
CA PRO A 162 -9.99 10.05 -15.28
C PRO A 162 -9.54 8.58 -15.19
N VAL A 163 -10.00 7.75 -16.09
CA VAL A 163 -9.61 6.33 -16.20
C VAL A 163 -8.65 6.17 -17.36
N ALA A 164 -7.35 6.24 -17.10
CA ALA A 164 -6.34 5.96 -18.12
C ALA A 164 -6.42 4.48 -18.49
N THR A 165 -6.65 4.22 -19.79
CA THR A 165 -7.02 2.90 -20.29
C THR A 165 -6.15 2.53 -21.49
N GLY A 166 -5.64 1.30 -21.50
CA GLY A 166 -5.03 0.62 -22.62
C GLY A 166 -5.80 -0.64 -22.98
N LEU A 167 -5.49 -1.22 -24.12
CA LEU A 167 -6.02 -2.51 -24.59
C LEU A 167 -4.86 -3.42 -24.96
N VAL A 168 -4.91 -4.68 -24.52
CA VAL A 168 -3.92 -5.72 -24.86
C VAL A 168 -4.57 -6.77 -25.73
N VAL A 169 -4.05 -6.99 -26.93
CA VAL A 169 -4.53 -8.00 -27.89
C VAL A 169 -3.35 -8.93 -28.22
N ASP A 170 -3.56 -10.23 -28.18
CA ASP A 170 -2.53 -11.24 -28.49
C ASP A 170 -1.20 -10.99 -27.75
N ALA A 171 -1.30 -10.65 -26.46
CA ALA A 171 -0.18 -10.33 -25.58
C ALA A 171 0.66 -9.10 -26.02
N GLN A 172 0.07 -8.18 -26.76
CA GLN A 172 0.69 -6.92 -27.17
C GLN A 172 -0.24 -5.73 -26.85
N PRO A 173 0.25 -4.66 -26.22
CA PRO A 173 -0.47 -3.40 -26.14
C PRO A 173 -0.70 -2.85 -27.54
N ILE A 174 -1.92 -2.34 -27.81
CA ILE A 174 -2.26 -1.78 -29.12
C ILE A 174 -2.25 -0.26 -29.09
N ASP A 175 -1.94 0.35 -30.22
CA ASP A 175 -2.02 1.80 -30.40
C ASP A 175 -3.50 2.24 -30.51
N LEU A 176 -3.89 3.21 -29.68
CA LEU A 176 -5.25 3.78 -29.63
C LEU A 176 -5.36 5.12 -30.40
N GLY A 177 -4.38 5.44 -31.22
CA GLY A 177 -4.31 6.63 -32.06
C GLY A 177 -3.31 7.69 -31.58
N GLU A 178 -3.11 7.83 -30.27
CA GLU A 178 -2.12 8.73 -29.65
C GLU A 178 -1.21 7.96 -28.68
N GLY A 179 -0.87 6.71 -29.02
CA GLY A 179 -0.13 5.78 -28.18
C GLY A 179 -1.01 4.69 -27.57
N THR A 180 -0.46 3.95 -26.63
CA THR A 180 -1.12 2.78 -26.02
C THR A 180 -2.06 3.12 -24.86
N THR A 181 -2.20 4.40 -24.51
CA THR A 181 -3.04 4.87 -23.38
C THR A 181 -4.00 5.97 -23.84
N ARG A 182 -5.29 5.79 -23.54
CA ARG A 182 -6.33 6.81 -23.70
C ARG A 182 -6.95 7.12 -22.35
N VAL A 183 -7.09 8.39 -21.99
CA VAL A 183 -7.79 8.81 -20.77
C VAL A 183 -9.28 8.88 -21.05
N LEU A 184 -10.07 8.06 -20.39
CA LEU A 184 -11.53 8.09 -20.43
C LEU A 184 -12.02 8.96 -19.28
N GLU A 185 -12.90 9.91 -19.56
CA GLU A 185 -13.48 10.79 -18.55
C GLU A 185 -14.85 10.27 -18.16
N LEU A 186 -14.93 9.54 -17.05
CA LEU A 186 -16.19 9.07 -16.49
C LEU A 186 -16.83 10.21 -15.71
N THR A 187 -17.88 10.81 -16.25
CA THR A 187 -18.60 11.96 -15.68
C THR A 187 -20.04 11.65 -15.28
N GLU A 188 -20.56 10.51 -15.75
CA GLU A 188 -21.92 10.04 -15.47
C GLU A 188 -21.88 8.84 -14.52
N PRO A 189 -23.00 8.46 -13.88
CA PRO A 189 -23.08 7.26 -13.06
C PRO A 189 -22.73 5.98 -13.85
N GLU A 190 -23.12 5.92 -15.13
CA GLU A 190 -22.78 4.89 -16.09
C GLU A 190 -22.45 5.53 -17.44
N GLN A 191 -21.34 5.11 -18.06
CA GLN A 191 -20.93 5.63 -19.37
C GLN A 191 -20.22 4.55 -20.17
N THR A 192 -20.55 4.45 -21.48
CA THR A 192 -19.92 3.50 -22.39
C THR A 192 -18.97 4.22 -23.35
N PHE A 193 -17.73 3.72 -23.42
CA PHE A 193 -16.69 4.19 -24.32
C PHE A 193 -16.49 3.16 -25.43
N ILE A 194 -16.34 3.62 -26.68
CA ILE A 194 -16.15 2.77 -27.85
C ILE A 194 -14.73 2.93 -28.37
N PHE A 195 -14.09 1.81 -28.62
CA PHE A 195 -12.82 1.71 -29.30
C PHE A 195 -13.07 1.06 -30.66
N GLU A 196 -12.64 1.73 -31.71
CA GLU A 196 -12.80 1.32 -33.11
C GLU A 196 -11.54 0.56 -33.57
N ASP A 197 -11.66 -0.22 -34.64
CA ASP A 197 -10.55 -0.91 -35.30
C ASP A 197 -9.76 -1.86 -34.39
N ILE A 198 -10.44 -2.54 -33.46
CA ILE A 198 -9.84 -3.51 -32.56
C ILE A 198 -9.80 -4.88 -33.24
N PRO A 199 -8.61 -5.46 -33.54
CA PRO A 199 -8.49 -6.64 -34.41
C PRO A 199 -9.00 -7.94 -33.79
N ALA A 200 -9.00 -8.07 -32.47
CA ALA A 200 -9.52 -9.22 -31.73
C ALA A 200 -10.00 -8.78 -30.34
N GLU A 201 -10.68 -9.67 -29.61
CA GLU A 201 -11.15 -9.37 -28.24
C GLU A 201 -9.98 -8.97 -27.32
N PRO A 202 -9.96 -7.75 -26.78
CA PRO A 202 -8.86 -7.25 -25.97
C PRO A 202 -9.04 -7.58 -24.50
N VAL A 203 -7.94 -7.62 -23.75
CA VAL A 203 -7.91 -7.50 -22.31
C VAL A 203 -7.74 -6.01 -21.96
N PRO A 204 -8.69 -5.38 -21.24
CA PRO A 204 -8.57 -3.96 -20.87
C PRO A 204 -7.54 -3.78 -19.75
N SER A 205 -6.63 -2.83 -19.97
CA SER A 205 -5.64 -2.33 -19.02
C SER A 205 -6.16 -1.03 -18.42
N LEU A 206 -6.70 -1.07 -17.19
CA LEU A 206 -7.43 0.03 -16.58
C LEU A 206 -6.63 0.71 -15.47
N LEU A 207 -6.91 2.00 -15.23
CA LEU A 207 -6.20 2.84 -14.25
C LEU A 207 -4.69 2.88 -14.47
N ARG A 208 -4.23 2.95 -15.68
CA ARG A 208 -2.82 3.09 -16.01
C ARG A 208 -2.18 4.23 -15.21
N GLY A 209 -1.02 3.98 -14.63
CA GLY A 209 -0.36 4.90 -13.70
C GLY A 209 -1.20 5.24 -12.46
N PHE A 210 -2.24 4.45 -12.13
CA PHE A 210 -3.22 4.75 -11.08
C PHE A 210 -3.82 6.14 -11.25
N SER A 211 -4.46 6.38 -12.37
CA SER A 211 -4.94 7.71 -12.81
C SER A 211 -6.01 8.35 -11.90
N ALA A 212 -6.61 7.62 -10.96
CA ALA A 212 -7.54 8.14 -9.97
C ALA A 212 -7.51 7.29 -8.68
N PRO A 213 -7.74 7.91 -7.49
CA PRO A 213 -7.77 7.22 -6.19
C PRO A 213 -9.11 6.51 -5.97
N ILE A 214 -9.32 5.45 -6.74
CA ILE A 214 -10.55 4.64 -6.74
C ILE A 214 -10.23 3.16 -6.56
N ARG A 215 -11.27 2.37 -6.25
CA ARG A 215 -11.23 0.91 -6.36
C ARG A 215 -11.85 0.49 -7.69
N ILE A 216 -11.15 -0.33 -8.45
CA ILE A 216 -11.76 -1.03 -9.59
C ILE A 216 -12.18 -2.41 -9.14
N THR A 217 -13.48 -2.73 -9.31
CA THR A 217 -13.97 -4.10 -9.19
C THR A 217 -13.78 -4.78 -10.52
N THR A 218 -12.87 -5.74 -10.58
CA THR A 218 -12.53 -6.45 -11.80
C THR A 218 -13.13 -7.84 -11.82
N GLU A 219 -13.77 -8.18 -12.94
CA GLU A 219 -14.18 -9.54 -13.31
C GLU A 219 -13.14 -10.22 -14.21
N GLN A 220 -11.98 -9.59 -14.42
CA GLN A 220 -10.89 -10.18 -15.21
C GLN A 220 -10.54 -11.56 -14.70
N SER A 221 -10.40 -12.50 -15.63
CA SER A 221 -9.98 -13.86 -15.34
C SER A 221 -8.53 -13.92 -14.88
N ASP A 222 -8.13 -15.01 -14.25
CA ASP A 222 -6.71 -15.21 -13.91
C ASP A 222 -5.83 -15.28 -15.17
N ALA A 223 -6.38 -15.66 -16.32
CA ALA A 223 -5.68 -15.62 -17.62
C ALA A 223 -5.41 -14.17 -18.05
N ASP A 224 -6.40 -13.27 -17.92
CA ASP A 224 -6.26 -11.86 -18.23
C ASP A 224 -5.23 -11.20 -17.31
N LEU A 225 -5.29 -11.48 -15.99
CA LEU A 225 -4.32 -10.97 -15.02
C LEU A 225 -2.90 -11.45 -15.33
N ARG A 226 -2.72 -12.73 -15.74
CA ARG A 226 -1.41 -13.24 -16.18
C ARG A 226 -0.91 -12.55 -17.45
N MET A 227 -1.82 -12.21 -18.36
CA MET A 227 -1.48 -11.47 -19.58
C MET A 227 -1.02 -10.05 -19.23
N LEU A 228 -1.78 -9.31 -18.43
CA LEU A 228 -1.42 -7.95 -17.99
C LEU A 228 -0.10 -7.95 -17.20
N MET A 229 0.06 -8.87 -16.24
CA MET A 229 1.30 -9.01 -15.45
C MET A 229 2.56 -9.18 -16.31
N GLY A 230 2.45 -9.89 -17.43
CA GLY A 230 3.60 -10.25 -18.28
C GLY A 230 3.80 -9.38 -19.52
N CYS A 231 2.76 -8.69 -19.99
CA CYS A 231 2.75 -8.06 -21.32
C CYS A 231 2.29 -6.60 -21.33
N ASP A 232 1.75 -6.07 -20.25
CA ASP A 232 1.35 -4.67 -20.19
C ASP A 232 2.58 -3.74 -20.21
N ASP A 233 2.52 -2.66 -20.97
CA ASP A 233 3.56 -1.64 -21.04
C ASP A 233 3.43 -0.57 -19.95
N ASP A 234 2.32 -0.58 -19.18
CA ASP A 234 2.18 0.23 -17.98
C ASP A 234 2.67 -0.54 -16.75
N ALA A 235 3.74 -0.03 -16.13
CA ALA A 235 4.40 -0.69 -15.00
C ALA A 235 3.48 -0.85 -13.77
N PHE A 236 2.55 0.11 -13.56
CA PHE A 236 1.59 0.03 -12.46
C PHE A 236 0.58 -1.09 -12.71
N VAL A 237 -0.01 -1.18 -13.91
CA VAL A 237 -1.01 -2.23 -14.24
C VAL A 237 -0.38 -3.61 -14.20
N ALA A 238 0.85 -3.78 -14.71
CA ALA A 238 1.57 -5.05 -14.64
C ALA A 238 1.77 -5.51 -13.18
N TRP A 239 2.18 -4.59 -12.30
CA TRP A 239 2.30 -4.84 -10.87
C TRP A 239 0.94 -5.14 -10.22
N ASP A 240 -0.08 -4.34 -10.51
CA ASP A 240 -1.41 -4.47 -9.90
C ASP A 240 -2.09 -5.79 -10.28
N ALA A 241 -1.97 -6.20 -11.55
CA ALA A 241 -2.43 -7.50 -12.02
C ALA A 241 -1.73 -8.65 -11.27
N ALA A 242 -0.41 -8.53 -11.02
CA ALA A 242 0.33 -9.50 -10.21
C ALA A 242 -0.19 -9.56 -8.77
N GLN A 243 -0.42 -8.40 -8.13
CA GLN A 243 -0.95 -8.36 -6.76
C GLN A 243 -2.34 -8.98 -6.66
N HIS A 244 -3.21 -8.74 -7.64
CA HIS A 244 -4.54 -9.35 -7.72
C HIS A 244 -4.46 -10.87 -7.90
N LEU A 245 -3.61 -11.35 -8.81
CA LEU A 245 -3.41 -12.77 -9.07
C LEU A 245 -2.84 -13.50 -7.85
N LEU A 246 -1.80 -12.95 -7.23
CA LEU A 246 -1.18 -13.49 -6.03
C LEU A 246 -2.17 -13.55 -4.85
N ALA A 247 -2.98 -12.49 -4.67
CA ALA A 247 -3.98 -12.46 -3.61
C ALA A 247 -5.07 -13.53 -3.83
N ARG A 248 -5.62 -13.65 -5.06
CA ARG A 248 -6.61 -14.69 -5.41
C ARG A 248 -6.06 -16.10 -5.18
N SER A 249 -4.81 -16.35 -5.60
CA SER A 249 -4.16 -17.64 -5.39
C SER A 249 -3.98 -17.96 -3.91
N MET A 250 -3.64 -16.97 -3.07
CA MET A 250 -3.59 -17.16 -1.62
C MET A 250 -4.98 -17.38 -0.99
N GLU A 251 -5.99 -16.63 -1.43
CA GLU A 251 -7.38 -16.79 -0.97
C GLU A 251 -7.92 -18.19 -1.27
N SER A 252 -7.53 -18.79 -2.40
CA SER A 252 -7.92 -20.15 -2.77
C SER A 252 -7.26 -21.25 -1.94
N LEU A 253 -6.12 -20.97 -1.28
CA LEU A 253 -5.41 -21.94 -0.45
C LEU A 253 -6.29 -22.41 0.72
N GLY A 254 -6.59 -23.72 0.74
CA GLY A 254 -7.43 -24.37 1.77
C GLY A 254 -8.93 -24.36 1.50
N THR A 255 -9.38 -23.78 0.38
CA THR A 255 -10.81 -23.75 -0.02
C THR A 255 -11.12 -24.64 -1.23
N MET A 256 -10.12 -25.02 -2.01
CA MET A 256 -10.25 -25.84 -3.23
C MET A 256 -9.59 -27.23 -3.07
N PRO A 257 -9.93 -28.21 -3.91
CA PRO A 257 -9.27 -29.51 -3.96
C PRO A 257 -7.77 -29.40 -4.27
N SER A 258 -6.97 -30.35 -3.78
CA SER A 258 -5.50 -30.35 -3.90
C SER A 258 -5.00 -30.26 -5.35
N GLU A 259 -5.65 -30.99 -6.27
CA GLU A 259 -5.26 -31.05 -7.69
C GLU A 259 -5.44 -29.67 -8.36
N THR A 260 -6.56 -28.99 -8.11
CA THR A 260 -6.83 -27.63 -8.65
C THR A 260 -5.81 -26.62 -8.10
N HIS A 261 -5.39 -26.77 -6.85
CA HIS A 261 -4.34 -25.93 -6.27
C HIS A 261 -2.99 -26.12 -6.97
N GLU A 262 -2.64 -27.36 -7.33
CA GLU A 262 -1.37 -27.61 -8.01
C GLU A 262 -1.31 -26.93 -9.37
N GLU A 263 -2.40 -26.97 -10.13
CA GLU A 263 -2.50 -26.33 -11.43
C GLU A 263 -2.39 -24.79 -11.32
N ILE A 264 -3.19 -24.16 -10.45
CA ILE A 264 -3.14 -22.72 -10.19
C ILE A 264 -1.73 -22.27 -9.76
N ASN A 265 -1.10 -23.05 -8.88
CA ASN A 265 0.24 -22.74 -8.39
C ASN A 265 1.30 -22.88 -9.47
N LEU A 266 1.14 -23.82 -10.41
CA LEU A 266 2.02 -24.00 -11.56
C LEU A 266 1.91 -22.80 -12.51
N GLU A 267 0.71 -22.39 -12.87
CA GLU A 267 0.46 -21.24 -13.74
C GLU A 267 0.97 -19.93 -13.13
N LEU A 268 0.79 -19.76 -11.81
CA LEU A 268 1.33 -18.61 -11.06
C LEU A 268 2.86 -18.60 -11.08
N ALA A 269 3.51 -19.74 -10.82
CA ALA A 269 4.96 -19.85 -10.86
C ALA A 269 5.50 -19.50 -12.26
N GLN A 270 4.86 -20.01 -13.32
CA GLN A 270 5.21 -19.65 -14.70
C GLN A 270 5.03 -18.15 -15.00
N ALA A 271 4.01 -17.52 -14.43
CA ALA A 271 3.84 -16.06 -14.57
C ALA A 271 4.97 -15.29 -13.87
N CYS A 272 5.35 -15.69 -12.65
CA CYS A 272 6.50 -15.12 -11.95
C CYS A 272 7.82 -15.36 -12.69
N GLU A 273 8.02 -16.55 -13.26
CA GLU A 273 9.18 -16.88 -14.10
C GLU A 273 9.30 -15.95 -15.31
N ARG A 274 8.19 -15.69 -16.01
CA ARG A 274 8.18 -14.73 -17.13
C ARG A 274 8.58 -13.32 -16.71
N VAL A 275 8.13 -12.85 -15.53
CA VAL A 275 8.57 -11.57 -14.98
C VAL A 275 10.07 -11.58 -14.69
N LEU A 276 10.58 -12.61 -14.02
CA LEU A 276 11.99 -12.71 -13.67
C LEU A 276 12.92 -12.74 -14.89
N THR A 277 12.52 -13.46 -15.95
CA THR A 277 13.29 -13.62 -17.19
C THR A 277 13.03 -12.53 -18.23
N GLY A 278 11.95 -11.77 -18.11
CA GLY A 278 11.53 -10.71 -19.03
C GLY A 278 12.41 -9.46 -19.00
N ALA A 279 12.03 -8.45 -19.77
CA ALA A 279 12.79 -7.21 -19.96
C ALA A 279 12.54 -6.13 -18.89
N MET A 280 11.59 -6.35 -17.97
CA MET A 280 11.27 -5.42 -16.87
C MET A 280 12.53 -5.10 -16.06
N ASP A 281 12.67 -3.85 -15.60
CA ASP A 281 13.81 -3.46 -14.75
C ASP A 281 13.83 -4.22 -13.41
N PRO A 282 15.01 -4.38 -12.77
CA PRO A 282 15.12 -5.19 -11.55
C PRO A 282 14.24 -4.71 -10.39
N ALA A 283 14.02 -3.40 -10.24
CA ALA A 283 13.19 -2.87 -9.16
C ALA A 283 11.71 -3.23 -9.37
N MET A 284 11.22 -3.08 -10.60
CA MET A 284 9.85 -3.47 -10.95
C MET A 284 9.66 -4.99 -10.89
N LYS A 285 10.67 -5.81 -11.31
CA LYS A 285 10.63 -7.26 -11.09
C LYS A 285 10.45 -7.60 -9.62
N ALA A 286 11.26 -6.97 -8.75
CA ALA A 286 11.18 -7.18 -7.30
C ALA A 286 9.78 -6.88 -6.75
N LEU A 287 9.20 -5.72 -7.12
CA LEU A 287 7.86 -5.32 -6.69
C LEU A 287 6.78 -6.27 -7.21
N THR A 288 6.86 -6.65 -8.49
CA THR A 288 5.85 -7.47 -9.16
C THR A 288 5.76 -8.89 -8.58
N VAL A 289 6.90 -9.51 -8.22
CA VAL A 289 6.90 -10.85 -7.62
C VAL A 289 6.79 -10.86 -6.10
N THR A 290 6.89 -9.70 -5.44
CA THR A 290 6.69 -9.59 -3.99
C THR A 290 5.25 -9.87 -3.62
N LEU A 291 5.03 -10.77 -2.66
CA LEU A 291 3.69 -11.11 -2.20
C LEU A 291 2.98 -9.90 -1.60
N PRO A 292 1.67 -9.74 -1.84
CA PRO A 292 0.83 -8.76 -1.15
C PRO A 292 1.07 -8.72 0.36
N SER A 293 1.05 -7.53 0.95
CA SER A 293 1.19 -7.38 2.39
C SER A 293 0.00 -7.99 3.13
N GLU A 294 0.20 -8.36 4.40
CA GLU A 294 -0.90 -8.88 5.23
C GLU A 294 -1.99 -7.84 5.44
N GLU A 295 -1.64 -6.57 5.42
CA GLU A 295 -2.59 -5.46 5.52
C GLU A 295 -3.46 -5.34 4.25
N TYR A 296 -2.86 -5.48 3.06
CA TYR A 296 -3.61 -5.54 1.80
C TYR A 296 -4.55 -6.75 1.76
N LEU A 297 -4.10 -7.92 2.20
CA LEU A 297 -4.94 -9.12 2.31
C LEU A 297 -6.07 -8.94 3.32
N ALA A 298 -5.81 -8.26 4.42
CA ALA A 298 -6.83 -7.92 5.41
C ALA A 298 -7.87 -6.94 4.85
N ASP A 299 -7.45 -5.94 4.06
CA ASP A 299 -8.38 -5.01 3.42
C ASP A 299 -9.29 -5.73 2.39
N ARG A 300 -8.72 -6.61 1.57
CA ARG A 300 -9.51 -7.46 0.64
C ARG A 300 -10.49 -8.40 1.36
N ALA A 301 -10.05 -9.00 2.47
CA ALA A 301 -10.91 -9.89 3.27
C ALA A 301 -12.07 -9.10 3.91
N ALA A 302 -11.81 -7.88 4.40
CA ALA A 302 -12.81 -7.02 5.01
C ALA A 302 -13.95 -6.62 4.05
N GLN A 303 -13.70 -6.58 2.76
CA GLN A 303 -14.73 -6.34 1.72
C GLN A 303 -15.68 -7.53 1.55
N LYS A 304 -15.24 -8.72 1.93
CA LYS A 304 -16.02 -9.97 1.79
C LYS A 304 -16.62 -10.47 3.11
N GLY A 305 -16.17 -9.92 4.24
CA GLY A 305 -16.60 -10.32 5.57
C GLY A 305 -15.58 -9.99 6.65
N LEU A 306 -15.54 -10.79 7.71
CA LEU A 306 -14.59 -10.58 8.80
C LEU A 306 -13.20 -11.11 8.47
N VAL A 307 -12.19 -10.39 8.92
CA VAL A 307 -10.76 -10.72 8.71
C VAL A 307 -10.29 -11.74 9.73
N ASP A 308 -9.80 -12.88 9.25
CA ASP A 308 -9.04 -13.83 10.05
C ASP A 308 -7.53 -13.63 9.80
N VAL A 309 -6.86 -13.02 10.78
CA VAL A 309 -5.44 -12.65 10.69
C VAL A 309 -4.55 -13.89 10.60
N ALA A 310 -4.83 -14.93 11.39
CA ALA A 310 -4.02 -16.14 11.41
C ALA A 310 -4.10 -16.92 10.09
N VAL A 311 -5.29 -16.99 9.50
CA VAL A 311 -5.51 -17.60 8.18
C VAL A 311 -4.77 -16.83 7.09
N ASN A 312 -4.87 -15.51 7.07
CA ASN A 312 -4.16 -14.69 6.08
C ASN A 312 -2.64 -14.86 6.18
N HIS A 313 -2.11 -14.84 7.39
CA HIS A 313 -0.68 -15.07 7.63
C HIS A 313 -0.24 -16.47 7.13
N ALA A 314 -0.95 -17.51 7.55
CA ALA A 314 -0.61 -18.89 7.16
C ALA A 314 -0.64 -19.08 5.64
N ARG A 315 -1.64 -18.54 4.95
CA ARG A 315 -1.75 -18.57 3.48
C ARG A 315 -0.57 -17.86 2.81
N ARG A 316 -0.21 -16.69 3.32
CA ARG A 316 0.92 -15.91 2.78
C ARG A 316 2.25 -16.63 2.97
N GLN A 317 2.51 -17.20 4.15
CA GLN A 317 3.72 -17.99 4.40
C GLN A 317 3.78 -19.24 3.52
N LYS A 318 2.65 -19.94 3.37
CA LYS A 318 2.56 -21.12 2.49
C LYS A 318 2.84 -20.77 1.03
N MET A 319 2.27 -19.68 0.53
CA MET A 319 2.52 -19.20 -0.85
C MET A 319 3.99 -18.82 -1.04
N LYS A 320 4.59 -18.15 -0.05
CA LYS A 320 6.00 -17.75 -0.09
C LYS A 320 6.93 -18.98 -0.17
N ALA A 321 6.71 -19.98 0.65
CA ALA A 321 7.47 -21.23 0.62
C ALA A 321 7.27 -21.97 -0.71
N LEU A 322 6.05 -22.01 -1.23
CA LEU A 322 5.72 -22.66 -2.49
C LEU A 322 6.44 -22.03 -3.68
N LEU A 323 6.34 -20.70 -3.85
CA LEU A 323 7.04 -19.99 -4.94
C LEU A 323 8.55 -20.04 -4.76
N GLY A 324 9.04 -20.02 -3.52
CA GLY A 324 10.45 -20.21 -3.20
C GLY A 324 10.97 -21.56 -3.70
N SER A 325 10.26 -22.65 -3.41
CA SER A 325 10.65 -24.00 -3.84
C SER A 325 10.48 -24.23 -5.34
N ARG A 326 9.37 -23.73 -5.94
CA ARG A 326 9.09 -23.94 -7.36
C ARG A 326 10.03 -23.17 -8.29
N LEU A 327 10.54 -22.03 -7.86
CA LEU A 327 11.40 -21.15 -8.62
C LEU A 327 12.83 -21.11 -8.06
N VAL A 328 13.26 -22.12 -7.34
CA VAL A 328 14.56 -22.14 -6.63
C VAL A 328 15.73 -21.82 -7.55
N ASP A 329 15.78 -22.41 -8.73
CA ASP A 329 16.86 -22.17 -9.72
C ASP A 329 16.88 -20.70 -10.19
N HIS A 330 15.69 -20.10 -10.40
CA HIS A 330 15.58 -18.69 -10.78
C HIS A 330 16.00 -17.75 -9.64
N TRP A 331 15.64 -18.05 -8.40
CA TRP A 331 16.07 -17.26 -7.24
C TRP A 331 17.58 -17.34 -7.02
N GLN A 332 18.17 -18.53 -7.20
CA GLN A 332 19.63 -18.71 -7.16
C GLN A 332 20.33 -17.98 -8.31
N GLN A 333 19.76 -18.02 -9.51
CA GLN A 333 20.26 -17.28 -10.66
C GLN A 333 20.22 -15.77 -10.40
N VAL A 334 19.13 -15.22 -9.88
CA VAL A 334 19.04 -13.81 -9.47
C VAL A 334 20.14 -13.46 -8.48
N SER A 335 20.33 -14.26 -7.44
CA SER A 335 21.36 -14.04 -6.41
C SER A 335 22.78 -14.06 -6.98
N SER A 336 23.03 -14.81 -8.05
CA SER A 336 24.36 -14.91 -8.69
C SER A 336 24.58 -13.86 -9.79
N GLN A 337 23.57 -13.60 -10.62
CA GLN A 337 23.66 -12.72 -11.80
C GLN A 337 23.70 -11.24 -11.42
N TYR A 338 22.95 -10.84 -10.41
CA TYR A 338 22.81 -9.45 -10.00
C TYR A 338 23.79 -9.05 -8.87
N ARG A 339 25.03 -9.55 -8.89
CA ARG A 339 26.03 -9.14 -7.90
C ARG A 339 26.56 -7.76 -8.20
N LEU A 340 26.25 -6.80 -7.32
CA LEU A 340 26.84 -5.47 -7.35
C LEU A 340 28.33 -5.56 -6.97
N GLN A 341 29.16 -4.88 -7.73
CA GLN A 341 30.60 -4.84 -7.50
C GLN A 341 31.08 -3.41 -7.20
N GLY A 342 32.09 -3.30 -6.32
CA GLY A 342 32.64 -2.02 -5.91
C GLY A 342 31.90 -1.40 -4.72
N ALA A 343 32.22 -0.13 -4.44
CA ALA A 343 31.62 0.61 -3.31
C ALA A 343 30.12 0.88 -3.54
N TYR A 344 29.39 1.02 -2.45
CA TYR A 344 27.96 1.35 -2.46
C TYR A 344 27.66 2.59 -3.31
N ARG A 345 26.61 2.49 -4.13
CA ARG A 345 26.05 3.61 -4.91
C ARG A 345 24.54 3.64 -4.70
N ALA A 346 24.00 4.84 -4.49
CA ALA A 346 22.57 5.09 -4.37
C ALA A 346 21.95 5.43 -5.74
N SER A 347 22.34 4.71 -6.81
CA SER A 347 21.70 4.85 -8.12
C SER A 347 20.42 4.02 -8.20
N ALA A 348 19.42 4.46 -8.98
CA ALA A 348 18.18 3.73 -9.18
C ALA A 348 18.41 2.29 -9.63
N GLY A 349 19.39 2.05 -10.53
CA GLY A 349 19.75 0.72 -10.98
C GLY A 349 20.30 -0.17 -9.86
N ASP A 350 21.25 0.34 -9.05
CA ASP A 350 21.82 -0.43 -7.94
C ASP A 350 20.80 -0.69 -6.83
N ILE A 351 19.90 0.26 -6.57
CA ILE A 351 18.78 0.09 -5.63
C ILE A 351 17.85 -1.04 -6.12
N GLY A 352 17.48 -1.03 -7.40
CA GLY A 352 16.64 -2.06 -7.99
C GLY A 352 17.28 -3.45 -7.97
N VAL A 353 18.56 -3.54 -8.27
CA VAL A 353 19.32 -4.79 -8.18
C VAL A 353 19.31 -5.34 -6.75
N ARG A 354 19.58 -4.51 -5.73
CA ARG A 354 19.49 -4.93 -4.31
C ARG A 354 18.10 -5.40 -3.94
N ALA A 355 17.07 -4.64 -4.34
CA ALA A 355 15.69 -5.01 -4.06
C ALA A 355 15.37 -6.41 -4.62
N LEU A 356 15.74 -6.71 -5.86
CA LEU A 356 15.52 -8.01 -6.47
C LEU A 356 16.32 -9.13 -5.79
N GLN A 357 17.57 -8.87 -5.41
CA GLN A 357 18.39 -9.83 -4.64
C GLN A 357 17.76 -10.12 -3.27
N HIS A 358 17.27 -9.09 -2.57
CA HIS A 358 16.62 -9.26 -1.28
C HIS A 358 15.34 -10.09 -1.39
N VAL A 359 14.53 -9.86 -2.43
CA VAL A 359 13.32 -10.66 -2.69
C VAL A 359 13.68 -12.12 -2.98
N ALA A 360 14.70 -12.36 -3.82
CA ALA A 360 15.15 -13.73 -4.10
C ALA A 360 15.62 -14.46 -2.84
N GLN A 361 16.43 -13.79 -2.00
CA GLN A 361 16.90 -14.36 -0.75
C GLN A 361 15.74 -14.66 0.23
N ASP A 362 14.73 -13.80 0.25
CA ASP A 362 13.55 -13.95 1.09
C ASP A 362 12.71 -15.17 0.69
N PHE A 363 12.60 -15.47 -0.61
CA PHE A 363 11.96 -16.69 -1.11
C PHE A 363 12.80 -17.95 -0.86
N LEU A 364 14.11 -17.89 -1.03
CA LEU A 364 15.01 -19.01 -0.72
C LEU A 364 14.95 -19.40 0.76
N LEU A 365 14.97 -18.42 1.65
CA LEU A 365 14.82 -18.65 3.09
C LEU A 365 13.48 -19.29 3.45
N ALA A 366 12.40 -18.80 2.85
CA ALA A 366 11.07 -19.34 3.09
C ALA A 366 10.90 -20.78 2.57
N ALA A 367 11.65 -21.16 1.54
CA ALA A 367 11.69 -22.51 0.99
C ALA A 367 12.61 -23.47 1.78
N GLY A 368 13.40 -22.97 2.75
CA GLY A 368 14.43 -23.75 3.43
C GLY A 368 15.72 -23.94 2.65
N GLU A 369 15.89 -23.22 1.53
CA GLU A 369 17.06 -23.26 0.62
C GLU A 369 18.07 -22.12 0.92
N GLY A 370 17.81 -21.31 1.94
CA GLY A 370 18.69 -20.20 2.33
C GLY A 370 19.86 -20.67 3.19
N ASP A 371 21.05 -20.12 2.92
CA ASP A 371 22.26 -20.37 3.69
C ASP A 371 22.46 -19.27 4.77
N LEU A 372 22.09 -19.57 6.02
CA LEU A 372 22.24 -18.64 7.15
C LEU A 372 23.71 -18.29 7.44
N ALA A 373 24.68 -19.17 7.16
CA ALA A 373 26.09 -18.88 7.33
C ALA A 373 26.56 -17.85 6.31
N ALA A 374 26.15 -18.00 5.05
CA ALA A 374 26.41 -17.01 4.02
C ALA A 374 25.75 -15.65 4.34
N ILE A 375 24.52 -15.65 4.88
CA ILE A 375 23.83 -14.42 5.30
C ILE A 375 24.58 -13.72 6.45
N ARG A 376 25.11 -14.46 7.42
CA ARG A 376 25.96 -13.86 8.47
C ARG A 376 27.21 -13.22 7.89
N ALA A 377 27.90 -13.90 6.97
CA ALA A 377 29.06 -13.35 6.31
C ALA A 377 28.72 -12.06 5.52
N LEU A 378 27.58 -12.04 4.82
CA LEU A 378 27.07 -10.84 4.14
C LEU A 378 26.77 -9.71 5.13
N HIS A 379 26.15 -10.03 6.28
CA HIS A 379 25.87 -9.06 7.33
C HIS A 379 27.13 -8.38 7.86
N GLU A 380 28.17 -9.16 8.12
CA GLU A 380 29.47 -8.66 8.59
C GLU A 380 30.19 -7.80 7.54
N GLN A 381 30.13 -8.20 6.26
CA GLN A 381 30.81 -7.55 5.14
C GLN A 381 30.05 -6.36 4.56
N ALA A 382 28.74 -6.21 4.85
CA ALA A 382 27.94 -5.14 4.29
C ALA A 382 28.55 -3.76 4.57
N ASP A 383 28.80 -3.00 3.50
CA ASP A 383 29.35 -1.63 3.55
C ASP A 383 28.29 -0.55 3.58
N ASN A 384 27.03 -0.94 3.54
CA ASN A 384 25.86 -0.05 3.52
C ASN A 384 24.76 -0.53 4.46
N LEU A 385 23.88 0.42 4.86
CA LEU A 385 22.81 0.14 5.80
C LEU A 385 21.69 -0.72 5.19
N THR A 386 21.42 -0.59 3.89
CA THR A 386 20.35 -1.32 3.20
C THR A 386 20.56 -2.83 3.30
N ASP A 387 21.73 -3.31 2.89
CA ASP A 387 22.08 -4.73 2.93
C ASP A 387 22.22 -5.22 4.38
N ARG A 388 22.78 -4.38 5.26
CA ARG A 388 22.94 -4.71 6.68
C ARG A 388 21.60 -4.90 7.40
N LEU A 389 20.60 -4.06 7.13
CA LEU A 389 19.25 -4.21 7.70
C LEU A 389 18.49 -5.40 7.11
N ALA A 390 18.62 -5.67 5.81
CA ALA A 390 18.01 -6.83 5.18
C ALA A 390 18.55 -8.13 5.80
N THR A 391 19.85 -8.27 5.88
CA THR A 391 20.50 -9.43 6.49
C THR A 391 20.18 -9.56 7.98
N LEU A 392 20.14 -8.45 8.74
CA LEU A 392 19.73 -8.46 10.15
C LEU A 392 18.30 -8.97 10.30
N ARG A 393 17.37 -8.53 9.43
CA ARG A 393 15.97 -8.97 9.47
C ARG A 393 15.85 -10.47 9.26
N TRP A 394 16.58 -11.05 8.31
CA TRP A 394 16.59 -12.49 8.07
C TRP A 394 17.20 -13.26 9.24
N LEU A 395 18.31 -12.80 9.79
CA LEU A 395 18.93 -13.44 10.97
C LEU A 395 18.00 -13.38 12.19
N VAL A 396 17.31 -12.26 12.42
CA VAL A 396 16.33 -12.14 13.51
C VAL A 396 15.15 -13.11 13.31
N GLN A 397 14.74 -13.36 12.09
CA GLN A 397 13.60 -14.24 11.79
C GLN A 397 13.97 -15.74 11.81
N TYR A 398 15.10 -16.12 11.24
CA TYR A 398 15.41 -17.51 10.92
C TYR A 398 16.46 -18.15 11.85
N GLU A 399 17.20 -17.36 12.62
CA GLU A 399 18.22 -17.88 13.54
C GLU A 399 17.62 -18.44 14.82
N THR A 400 18.42 -19.30 15.48
CA THR A 400 18.10 -19.76 16.84
C THR A 400 18.00 -18.57 17.81
N PRO A 401 17.25 -18.67 18.91
CA PRO A 401 17.12 -17.56 19.88
C PRO A 401 18.48 -17.02 20.35
N VAL A 402 19.42 -17.90 20.69
CA VAL A 402 20.77 -17.50 21.16
C VAL A 402 21.56 -16.74 20.08
N ALA A 403 21.56 -17.25 18.86
CA ALA A 403 22.28 -16.60 17.75
C ALA A 403 21.64 -15.26 17.37
N ARG A 404 20.30 -15.18 17.43
CA ARG A 404 19.52 -13.94 17.23
C ARG A 404 19.94 -12.85 18.22
N GLU A 405 19.97 -13.20 19.51
CA GLU A 405 20.38 -12.25 20.56
C GLU A 405 21.81 -11.76 20.35
N GLN A 406 22.72 -12.65 19.97
CA GLN A 406 24.12 -12.28 19.69
C GLN A 406 24.23 -11.26 18.54
N VAL A 407 23.51 -11.49 17.43
CA VAL A 407 23.53 -10.59 16.27
C VAL A 407 22.89 -9.24 16.64
N LEU A 408 21.79 -9.23 17.38
CA LEU A 408 21.11 -8.03 17.83
C LEU A 408 21.99 -7.22 18.79
N ALA A 409 22.69 -7.87 19.73
CA ALA A 409 23.59 -7.21 20.65
C ALA A 409 24.81 -6.59 19.93
N ALA A 410 25.43 -7.34 19.00
CA ALA A 410 26.55 -6.84 18.21
C ALA A 410 26.14 -5.66 17.31
N PHE A 411 24.93 -5.72 16.72
CA PHE A 411 24.41 -4.60 15.94
C PHE A 411 24.18 -3.36 16.81
N TYR A 412 23.57 -3.51 17.99
CA TYR A 412 23.33 -2.40 18.91
C TYR A 412 24.65 -1.81 19.41
N GLU A 413 25.62 -2.62 19.85
CA GLU A 413 26.93 -2.16 20.31
C GLU A 413 27.62 -1.28 19.27
N ARG A 414 27.56 -1.69 17.99
CA ARG A 414 28.15 -0.94 16.88
C ARG A 414 27.45 0.39 16.60
N TRP A 415 26.10 0.43 16.69
CA TRP A 415 25.30 1.54 16.18
C TRP A 415 24.56 2.34 17.26
N GLN A 416 24.78 2.07 18.55
CA GLN A 416 24.07 2.72 19.66
C GLN A 416 24.14 4.26 19.65
N HIS A 417 25.12 4.84 18.98
CA HIS A 417 25.29 6.30 18.87
C HIS A 417 24.51 6.91 17.72
N GLU A 418 23.93 6.09 16.83
CA GLU A 418 23.18 6.50 15.66
C GLU A 418 21.67 6.34 15.89
N ALA A 419 21.01 7.38 16.36
CA ALA A 419 19.62 7.33 16.79
C ALA A 419 18.65 6.74 15.75
N LEU A 420 18.84 7.06 14.45
CA LEU A 420 18.00 6.55 13.37
C LEU A 420 18.25 5.05 13.10
N VAL A 421 19.49 4.59 13.24
CA VAL A 421 19.83 3.17 13.10
C VAL A 421 19.28 2.35 14.27
N VAL A 422 19.34 2.90 15.49
CA VAL A 422 18.71 2.30 16.68
C VAL A 422 17.18 2.20 16.51
N ASN A 423 16.53 3.16 15.85
CA ASN A 423 15.11 3.05 15.52
C ASN A 423 14.84 1.85 14.62
N GLN A 424 15.67 1.58 13.61
CA GLN A 424 15.55 0.38 12.76
C GLN A 424 15.76 -0.91 13.56
N TRP A 425 16.71 -0.91 14.50
CA TRP A 425 16.94 -2.04 15.40
C TRP A 425 15.70 -2.36 16.26
N PHE A 426 15.00 -1.35 16.79
CA PHE A 426 13.71 -1.54 17.46
C PHE A 426 12.65 -2.08 16.50
N THR A 427 12.51 -1.49 15.31
CA THR A 427 11.50 -1.89 14.32
C THR A 427 11.65 -3.33 13.88
N ILE A 428 12.88 -3.79 13.59
CA ILE A 428 13.14 -5.17 13.17
C ILE A 428 12.70 -6.18 14.25
N GLN A 429 12.92 -5.87 15.52
CA GLN A 429 12.50 -6.73 16.62
C GLN A 429 10.98 -6.69 16.84
N ALA A 430 10.38 -5.49 16.78
CA ALA A 430 8.94 -5.30 16.93
C ALA A 430 8.11 -6.00 15.84
N THR A 431 8.66 -6.11 14.65
CA THR A 431 7.96 -6.67 13.47
C THR A 431 8.28 -8.15 13.22
N ARG A 432 9.01 -8.83 14.10
CA ARG A 432 9.24 -10.27 14.01
C ARG A 432 7.92 -11.03 14.16
N PRO A 433 7.48 -11.83 13.18
CA PRO A 433 6.17 -12.48 13.20
C PRO A 433 6.16 -13.71 14.12
N ALA A 434 6.15 -13.48 15.43
CA ALA A 434 6.10 -14.53 16.44
C ALA A 434 5.31 -14.07 17.67
N GLU A 435 4.56 -14.98 18.29
CA GLU A 435 3.66 -14.67 19.41
C GLU A 435 4.39 -14.11 20.64
N ASP A 436 5.63 -14.54 20.89
CA ASP A 436 6.50 -14.04 21.97
C ASP A 436 7.01 -12.61 21.75
N CYS A 437 6.69 -12.00 20.61
CA CYS A 437 7.10 -10.63 20.30
C CYS A 437 6.46 -9.60 21.24
N VAL A 438 5.28 -9.87 21.80
CA VAL A 438 4.65 -9.00 22.82
C VAL A 438 5.57 -8.80 24.02
N GLU A 439 6.12 -9.89 24.54
CA GLU A 439 7.04 -9.89 25.68
C GLU A 439 8.37 -9.20 25.32
N SER A 440 8.86 -9.44 24.11
CA SER A 440 10.06 -8.79 23.58
C SER A 440 9.89 -7.26 23.51
N VAL A 441 8.75 -6.78 23.03
CA VAL A 441 8.44 -5.35 22.96
C VAL A 441 8.35 -4.73 24.38
N ARG A 442 7.75 -5.43 25.36
CA ARG A 442 7.73 -4.97 26.75
C ARG A 442 9.13 -4.81 27.32
N LEU A 443 10.02 -5.76 27.09
CA LEU A 443 11.42 -5.67 27.52
C LEU A 443 12.16 -4.52 26.83
N LEU A 444 11.92 -4.32 25.53
CA LEU A 444 12.55 -3.22 24.78
C LEU A 444 12.06 -1.83 25.21
N MET A 445 10.87 -1.69 25.78
CA MET A 445 10.41 -0.45 26.38
C MET A 445 11.15 -0.08 27.69
N GLU A 446 11.83 -1.06 28.32
CA GLU A 446 12.69 -0.86 29.50
C GLU A 446 14.17 -0.66 29.10
N HIS A 447 14.51 -0.78 27.81
CA HIS A 447 15.89 -0.63 27.35
C HIS A 447 16.36 0.84 27.41
N ASP A 448 17.60 1.07 27.80
CA ASP A 448 18.18 2.43 27.99
C ASP A 448 18.07 3.34 26.74
N ALA A 449 18.06 2.75 25.55
CA ALA A 449 17.89 3.47 24.28
C ALA A 449 16.44 3.89 24.00
N PHE A 450 15.44 3.42 24.77
CA PHE A 450 14.04 3.78 24.59
C PHE A 450 13.68 5.00 25.46
N ASP A 451 13.30 6.09 24.81
CA ASP A 451 12.80 7.31 25.48
C ASP A 451 11.30 7.49 25.20
N TRP A 452 10.49 7.38 26.24
CA TRP A 452 9.04 7.57 26.22
C TRP A 452 8.59 8.95 25.72
N ARG A 453 9.44 9.95 25.81
CA ARG A 453 9.16 11.32 25.35
C ARG A 453 9.49 11.53 23.88
N ASN A 454 10.23 10.60 23.27
CA ASN A 454 10.64 10.69 21.88
C ASN A 454 9.61 10.01 20.95
N PRO A 455 8.85 10.78 20.13
CA PRO A 455 7.86 10.22 19.22
C PRO A 455 8.42 9.18 18.24
N ASN A 456 9.69 9.33 17.82
CA ASN A 456 10.31 8.39 16.88
C ASN A 456 10.63 7.05 17.54
N LYS A 457 10.94 7.02 18.83
CA LYS A 457 11.13 5.77 19.59
C LYS A 457 9.79 5.04 19.76
N LEU A 458 8.73 5.77 20.11
CA LEU A 458 7.37 5.21 20.18
C LEU A 458 6.92 4.62 18.83
N ARG A 459 7.15 5.34 17.73
CA ARG A 459 6.83 4.85 16.40
C ARG A 459 7.65 3.61 16.02
N ALA A 460 8.97 3.65 16.25
CA ALA A 460 9.88 2.57 15.86
C ALA A 460 9.63 1.26 16.61
N LEU A 461 9.13 1.31 17.84
CA LEU A 461 8.87 0.13 18.65
C LEU A 461 7.37 -0.21 18.68
N VAL A 462 6.55 0.68 19.26
CA VAL A 462 5.16 0.36 19.60
C VAL A 462 4.24 0.47 18.39
N SER A 463 4.34 1.55 17.58
CA SER A 463 3.52 1.67 16.37
C SER A 463 3.92 0.64 15.32
N ALA A 464 5.21 0.32 15.18
CA ALA A 464 5.68 -0.74 14.29
C ALA A 464 5.15 -2.11 14.72
N PHE A 465 5.16 -2.40 16.02
CA PHE A 465 4.55 -3.62 16.56
C PHE A 465 3.05 -3.71 16.24
N ALA A 466 2.29 -2.66 16.56
CA ALA A 466 0.83 -2.68 16.42
C ALA A 466 0.37 -2.65 14.95
N GLY A 467 1.14 -2.01 14.05
CA GLY A 467 0.78 -1.85 12.64
C GLY A 467 1.38 -2.89 11.70
N ALA A 468 2.53 -3.49 12.04
CA ALA A 468 3.26 -4.36 11.12
C ALA A 468 3.59 -5.76 11.68
N ASN A 469 3.03 -6.12 12.85
CA ASN A 469 3.12 -7.49 13.39
C ASN A 469 1.74 -8.05 13.73
N PRO A 470 0.92 -8.38 12.72
CA PRO A 470 -0.46 -8.80 12.96
C PRO A 470 -0.56 -10.06 13.83
N ILE A 471 0.36 -11.00 13.74
CA ILE A 471 0.33 -12.25 14.52
C ILE A 471 0.48 -11.96 16.02
N ALA A 472 1.45 -11.15 16.41
CA ALA A 472 1.64 -10.85 17.84
C ALA A 472 0.62 -9.81 18.34
N PHE A 473 0.24 -8.83 17.52
CA PHE A 473 -0.73 -7.82 17.90
C PHE A 473 -2.14 -8.42 18.11
N HIS A 474 -2.57 -9.31 17.21
CA HIS A 474 -3.88 -9.99 17.29
C HIS A 474 -3.81 -11.34 18.02
N ARG A 475 -2.86 -11.53 18.93
CA ARG A 475 -2.77 -12.73 19.77
C ARG A 475 -4.09 -12.94 20.52
N ALA A 476 -4.57 -14.19 20.57
CA ALA A 476 -5.92 -14.55 21.04
C ALA A 476 -6.23 -14.11 22.48
N ASP A 477 -5.21 -13.97 23.34
CA ASP A 477 -5.36 -13.49 24.72
C ASP A 477 -5.50 -11.96 24.84
N GLY A 478 -5.41 -11.22 23.73
CA GLY A 478 -5.49 -9.76 23.66
C GLY A 478 -4.28 -9.03 24.25
N ALA A 479 -3.17 -9.72 24.48
CA ALA A 479 -1.98 -9.11 25.09
C ALA A 479 -1.39 -7.97 24.23
N GLY A 480 -1.46 -8.07 22.90
CA GLY A 480 -1.05 -6.99 21.98
C GLY A 480 -1.92 -5.75 22.11
N TYR A 481 -3.23 -5.89 22.26
CA TYR A 481 -4.16 -4.77 22.45
C TYR A 481 -3.93 -4.07 23.79
N ARG A 482 -3.77 -4.87 24.88
CA ARG A 482 -3.46 -4.31 26.21
C ARG A 482 -2.13 -3.58 26.21
N LEU A 483 -1.09 -4.12 25.57
CA LEU A 483 0.20 -3.43 25.45
C LEU A 483 0.03 -2.04 24.82
N LEU A 484 -0.71 -1.95 23.71
CA LEU A 484 -0.96 -0.67 23.03
C LEU A 484 -1.79 0.27 23.92
N GLY A 485 -2.83 -0.25 24.59
CA GLY A 485 -3.65 0.49 25.55
C GLY A 485 -2.82 1.06 26.70
N ASP A 486 -1.99 0.24 27.35
CA ASP A 486 -1.08 0.65 28.43
C ASP A 486 -0.16 1.81 28.00
N VAL A 487 0.38 1.74 26.78
CA VAL A 487 1.22 2.80 26.22
C VAL A 487 0.42 4.09 26.02
N ILE A 488 -0.76 4.00 25.43
CA ILE A 488 -1.63 5.17 25.21
C ILE A 488 -2.01 5.82 26.53
N LEU A 489 -2.41 5.02 27.54
CA LEU A 489 -2.71 5.50 28.89
C LEU A 489 -1.52 6.21 29.54
N LYS A 490 -0.32 5.72 29.32
CA LYS A 490 0.91 6.30 29.88
C LYS A 490 1.27 7.64 29.24
N ILE A 491 1.09 7.79 27.92
CA ILE A 491 1.56 8.99 27.20
C ILE A 491 0.47 10.04 26.94
N GLN A 492 -0.80 9.72 27.14
CA GLN A 492 -1.94 10.55 26.75
C GLN A 492 -1.91 11.96 27.34
N ALA A 493 -1.43 12.14 28.58
CA ALA A 493 -1.34 13.45 29.21
C ALA A 493 -0.13 14.26 28.73
N SER A 494 0.97 13.60 28.33
CA SER A 494 2.21 14.26 27.92
C SER A 494 2.31 14.49 26.42
N ASN A 495 1.69 13.62 25.61
CA ASN A 495 1.68 13.70 24.15
C ASN A 495 0.36 13.17 23.58
N PRO A 496 -0.76 13.90 23.74
CA PRO A 496 -2.08 13.45 23.32
C PRO A 496 -2.16 13.23 21.80
N GLN A 497 -1.48 14.03 20.99
CA GLN A 497 -1.44 13.89 19.55
C GLN A 497 -0.84 12.55 19.09
N ILE A 498 0.26 12.12 19.69
CA ILE A 498 0.86 10.82 19.38
C ILE A 498 -0.04 9.70 19.89
N ALA A 499 -0.60 9.82 21.09
CA ALA A 499 -1.52 8.86 21.66
C ALA A 499 -2.75 8.66 20.75
N ALA A 500 -3.36 9.73 20.24
CA ALA A 500 -4.48 9.68 19.32
C ALA A 500 -4.13 8.94 18.01
N ARG A 501 -2.96 9.22 17.42
CA ARG A 501 -2.49 8.52 16.21
C ARG A 501 -2.21 7.05 16.44
N MET A 502 -1.76 6.67 17.62
CA MET A 502 -1.49 5.27 17.98
C MET A 502 -2.76 4.44 18.17
N LEU A 503 -3.93 5.06 18.30
CA LEU A 503 -5.23 4.36 18.38
C LEU A 503 -5.64 3.68 17.06
N ALA A 504 -5.09 4.09 15.91
CA ALA A 504 -5.54 3.62 14.60
C ALA A 504 -5.71 2.09 14.46
N PRO A 505 -4.82 1.21 14.96
CA PRO A 505 -5.05 -0.23 14.91
C PRO A 505 -6.28 -0.69 15.70
N LEU A 506 -6.58 -0.05 16.85
CA LEU A 506 -7.72 -0.41 17.69
C LEU A 506 -9.06 0.09 17.12
N THR A 507 -9.08 1.21 16.38
CA THR A 507 -10.31 1.76 15.80
C THR A 507 -10.95 0.84 14.74
N ARG A 508 -10.16 -0.09 14.19
CA ARG A 508 -10.59 -1.06 13.17
C ARG A 508 -11.19 -2.35 13.76
N TRP A 509 -11.51 -2.39 15.05
CA TRP A 509 -11.93 -3.59 15.78
C TRP A 509 -13.09 -4.37 15.14
N ARG A 510 -14.06 -3.68 14.54
CA ARG A 510 -15.23 -4.29 13.91
C ARG A 510 -14.92 -5.19 12.71
N ARG A 511 -13.76 -5.03 12.06
CA ARG A 511 -13.39 -5.78 10.85
C ARG A 511 -12.83 -7.19 11.13
N TYR A 512 -12.43 -7.50 12.37
CA TYR A 512 -11.74 -8.74 12.68
C TYR A 512 -12.69 -9.84 13.16
N ALA A 513 -12.41 -11.11 12.79
CA ALA A 513 -13.20 -12.26 13.21
C ALA A 513 -13.01 -12.60 14.70
N ALA A 514 -11.85 -12.26 15.27
CA ALA A 514 -11.53 -12.50 16.67
C ALA A 514 -10.99 -11.22 17.33
N GLY A 515 -11.13 -11.12 18.65
CA GLY A 515 -10.54 -10.02 19.44
C GLY A 515 -11.37 -8.74 19.46
N GLN A 516 -12.53 -8.68 18.82
CA GLN A 516 -13.39 -7.47 18.79
C GLN A 516 -13.70 -6.95 20.20
N ASP A 517 -14.20 -7.81 21.10
CA ASP A 517 -14.56 -7.42 22.45
C ASP A 517 -13.34 -6.96 23.27
N LEU A 518 -12.20 -7.58 23.05
CA LEU A 518 -10.95 -7.22 23.74
C LEU A 518 -10.42 -5.86 23.26
N MET A 519 -10.47 -5.57 21.96
CA MET A 519 -10.09 -4.27 21.42
C MET A 519 -11.06 -3.18 21.87
N ARG A 520 -12.36 -3.47 21.83
CA ARG A 520 -13.42 -2.57 22.31
C ARG A 520 -13.24 -2.25 23.79
N ALA A 521 -12.97 -3.25 24.64
CA ALA A 521 -12.73 -3.04 26.07
C ALA A 521 -11.54 -2.09 26.33
N VAL A 522 -10.46 -2.19 25.56
CA VAL A 522 -9.32 -1.25 25.66
C VAL A 522 -9.75 0.17 25.25
N LEU A 523 -10.55 0.33 24.21
CA LEU A 523 -11.07 1.65 23.82
C LEU A 523 -12.02 2.23 24.88
N GLU A 524 -12.88 1.42 25.51
CA GLU A 524 -13.78 1.82 26.60
C GLU A 524 -12.99 2.23 27.86
N GLU A 525 -11.90 1.52 28.17
CA GLU A 525 -11.01 1.90 29.28
C GLU A 525 -10.36 3.27 29.02
N ILE A 526 -9.88 3.53 27.80
CA ILE A 526 -9.32 4.84 27.43
C ILE A 526 -10.42 5.92 27.48
N ALA A 527 -11.63 5.63 27.02
CA ALA A 527 -12.76 6.56 27.06
C ALA A 527 -13.17 6.97 28.48
N ALA A 528 -12.89 6.12 29.47
CA ALA A 528 -13.24 6.38 30.88
C ALA A 528 -12.29 7.35 31.59
N ILE A 529 -11.24 7.82 30.93
CA ILE A 529 -10.31 8.80 31.51
C ILE A 529 -11.00 10.16 31.64
N ASP A 530 -10.85 10.81 32.79
CA ASP A 530 -11.39 12.15 33.05
C ASP A 530 -10.31 13.03 33.71
N PRO A 531 -9.86 14.15 33.08
CA PRO A 531 -10.25 14.60 31.73
C PRO A 531 -9.52 13.84 30.62
N LEU A 532 -10.24 13.43 29.57
CA LEU A 532 -9.66 12.85 28.36
C LEU A 532 -9.25 13.98 27.39
N PRO A 533 -8.00 13.99 26.85
CA PRO A 533 -7.59 14.95 25.83
C PRO A 533 -8.48 14.91 24.59
N LYS A 534 -8.75 16.08 24.00
CA LYS A 534 -9.69 16.22 22.87
C LYS A 534 -9.34 15.40 21.66
N ASP A 535 -8.04 15.32 21.31
CA ASP A 535 -7.50 14.51 20.22
C ASP A 535 -7.92 13.04 20.36
N ILE A 536 -7.73 12.48 21.57
CA ILE A 536 -8.06 11.10 21.90
C ILE A 536 -9.56 10.90 21.99
N PHE A 537 -10.27 11.85 22.64
CA PHE A 537 -11.73 11.82 22.76
C PHE A 537 -12.42 11.71 21.41
N GLU A 538 -12.00 12.51 20.43
CA GLU A 538 -12.56 12.48 19.08
C GLU A 538 -12.41 11.10 18.43
N VAL A 539 -11.22 10.51 18.48
CA VAL A 539 -10.94 9.21 17.86
C VAL A 539 -11.70 8.08 18.55
N VAL A 540 -11.66 8.05 19.89
CA VAL A 540 -12.30 6.98 20.67
C VAL A 540 -13.82 7.06 20.58
N SER A 541 -14.40 8.25 20.73
CA SER A 541 -15.86 8.44 20.68
C SER A 541 -16.44 8.05 19.31
N ARG A 542 -15.79 8.44 18.22
CA ARG A 542 -16.19 8.03 16.87
C ARG A 542 -16.05 6.52 16.65
N SER A 543 -14.96 5.92 17.16
CA SER A 543 -14.76 4.47 17.03
C SER A 543 -15.78 3.64 17.82
N LEU A 544 -16.22 4.12 18.97
CA LEU A 544 -17.22 3.44 19.83
C LEU A 544 -18.66 3.76 19.44
N SER A 545 -18.91 4.82 18.66
CA SER A 545 -20.26 5.14 18.21
C SER A 545 -20.81 4.03 17.29
N ASP A 546 -22.13 3.79 17.37
CA ASP A 546 -22.84 2.84 16.51
C ASP A 546 -23.16 3.43 15.11
N ALA A 547 -22.73 4.66 14.84
CA ALA A 547 -22.87 5.27 13.52
C ALA A 547 -21.93 4.58 12.52
N PRO A 548 -22.45 4.24 11.31
CA PRO A 548 -21.67 3.58 10.25
C PRO A 548 -20.53 4.47 9.72
#